data_3f7e6626857c6e08662c90366518eaad
#
_entry.id   3f7e6626857c6e08662c90366518eaad
#
_cell.length_a   1.000
_cell.length_b   1.000
_cell.length_c   1.000
_cell.angle_alpha   90.00
_cell.angle_beta   90.00
_cell.angle_gamma   90.00
#
_symmetry.space_group_name_H-M   'P 1'
#
loop_
_entity.id
_entity.type
_entity.pdbx_description
1 polymer ?
#
loop_
_entity_poly.entity_id
_entity_poly.type
_entity_poly.pdbx_seq_one_letter_code
_entity_poly.pdbx_strand_id
1 'polypeptide(L)' 'MAAGDRDGAADHLLEIIRADREWNDGAAKAQLLKLFDVVGVMDPWVSAQRRRLSAVLFT' A
#
# COMPACT_ATOMS: atom_id res chain seq x y z
N MET A 1 -8.13 13.63 6.22
CA MET A 1 -7.75 13.14 4.90
C MET A 1 -9.01 12.90 4.08
N ALA A 2 -9.08 13.45 2.88
CA ALA A 2 -10.22 13.25 2.01
C ALA A 2 -10.28 11.79 1.54
N ALA A 3 -11.48 11.31 1.20
CA ALA A 3 -11.66 9.92 0.79
C ALA A 3 -10.79 9.53 -0.40
N GLY A 4 -10.53 10.47 -1.32
CA GLY A 4 -9.67 10.23 -2.49
C GLY A 4 -8.19 10.13 -2.16
N ASP A 5 -7.76 10.60 -1.00
CA ASP A 5 -6.35 10.60 -0.62
C ASP A 5 -5.82 9.21 -0.34
N ARG A 6 -6.67 8.26 0.00
CA ARG A 6 -6.22 6.88 0.22
C ARG A 6 -5.67 6.26 -1.06
N ASP A 7 -6.24 6.57 -2.21
CA ASP A 7 -5.71 6.10 -3.49
C ASP A 7 -4.33 6.71 -3.75
N GLY A 8 -4.19 8.01 -3.55
CA GLY A 8 -2.91 8.69 -3.72
C GLY A 8 -1.86 8.17 -2.73
N ALA A 9 -2.25 7.95 -1.48
CA ALA A 9 -1.34 7.41 -0.47
C ALA A 9 -0.88 6.00 -0.84
N ALA A 10 -1.80 5.14 -1.26
CA ALA A 10 -1.47 3.78 -1.68
C ALA A 10 -0.57 3.78 -2.90
N ASP A 11 -0.87 4.60 -3.90
CA ASP A 11 -0.05 4.72 -5.10
C ASP A 11 1.36 5.16 -4.77
N HIS A 12 1.50 6.16 -3.92
CA HIS A 12 2.80 6.67 -3.51
C HIS A 12 3.62 5.61 -2.78
N LEU A 13 2.99 4.91 -1.84
CA LEU A 13 3.67 3.84 -1.08
C LEU A 13 4.06 2.68 -1.99
N LEU A 14 3.19 2.30 -2.92
CA LEU A 14 3.50 1.24 -3.88
C LEU A 14 4.66 1.63 -4.80
N GLU A 15 4.74 2.90 -5.20
CA GLU A 15 5.88 3.40 -5.99
C GLU A 15 7.19 3.27 -5.21
N ILE A 16 7.18 3.63 -3.93
CA ILE A 16 8.37 3.50 -3.07
C ILE A 16 8.78 2.04 -2.95
N ILE A 17 7.83 1.15 -2.71
CA ILE A 17 8.09 -0.27 -2.57
C ILE A 17 8.64 -0.84 -3.88
N ARG A 18 8.08 -0.42 -5.00
CA ARG A 18 8.54 -0.86 -6.32
C ARG A 18 9.97 -0.43 -6.59
N ALA A 19 10.33 0.79 -6.19
CA ALA A 19 11.68 1.32 -6.37
C ALA A 19 12.68 0.65 -5.43
N ASP A 20 12.30 0.45 -4.18
CA ASP A 20 13.17 -0.15 -3.16
C ASP A 20 12.32 -0.81 -2.08
N ARG A 21 12.23 -2.14 -2.13
CA ARG A 21 11.42 -2.91 -1.19
C ARG A 21 11.91 -2.80 0.25
N GLU A 22 13.19 -2.54 0.42
CA GLU A 22 13.80 -2.47 1.74
C GLU A 22 13.98 -1.02 2.22
N TRP A 23 13.41 -0.07 1.47
CA TRP A 23 13.53 1.32 1.83
C TRP A 23 13.14 1.53 3.29
N ASN A 24 14.07 2.12 4.06
CA ASN A 24 13.86 2.43 5.48
C ASN A 24 13.31 1.22 6.25
N ASP A 25 13.94 0.05 6.07
CA ASP A 25 13.58 -1.22 6.73
C ASP A 25 12.14 -1.66 6.46
N GLY A 26 11.64 -1.38 5.26
CA GLY A 26 10.29 -1.77 4.88
C GLY A 26 9.22 -0.82 5.39
N ALA A 27 9.58 0.43 5.70
CA ALA A 27 8.65 1.41 6.24
C ALA A 27 7.47 1.66 5.31
N ALA A 28 7.69 1.71 3.99
CA ALA A 28 6.61 1.93 3.02
C ALA A 28 5.59 0.79 3.07
N LYS A 29 6.05 -0.44 3.13
CA LYS A 29 5.18 -1.61 3.26
C LYS A 29 4.40 -1.56 4.58
N ALA A 30 5.07 -1.25 5.67
CA ALA A 30 4.44 -1.15 6.98
C ALA A 30 3.36 -0.06 7.00
N GLN A 31 3.63 1.09 6.38
CA GLN A 31 2.66 2.17 6.25
C GLN A 31 1.44 1.73 5.43
N LEU A 32 1.68 1.02 4.34
CA LEU A 32 0.59 0.56 3.48
C LEU A 32 -0.28 -0.46 4.21
N LEU A 33 0.32 -1.38 4.94
CA LEU A 33 -0.44 -2.35 5.72
C LEU A 33 -1.25 -1.68 6.82
N LYS A 34 -0.69 -0.64 7.44
CA LYS A 34 -1.41 0.15 8.42
C LYS A 34 -2.61 0.87 7.80
N LEU A 35 -2.44 1.38 6.60
CA LEU A 35 -3.54 2.00 5.85
C LEU A 35 -4.66 1.00 5.59
N PHE A 36 -4.32 -0.22 5.21
CA PHE A 36 -5.29 -1.29 5.00
C PHE A 36 -6.07 -1.58 6.29
N ASP A 37 -5.38 -1.58 7.41
CA ASP A 37 -6.00 -1.82 8.71
C ASP A 37 -6.97 -0.69 9.08
N VAL A 38 -6.60 0.55 8.80
CA VAL A 38 -7.43 1.73 9.05
C VAL A 38 -8.68 1.72 8.18
N VAL A 39 -8.56 1.39 6.90
CA VAL A 39 -9.69 1.33 5.97
C VAL A 39 -10.58 0.13 6.27
N GLY A 40 -9.98 -0.98 6.65
CA GLY A 40 -10.67 -2.22 6.93
C GLY A 40 -10.30 -3.33 5.96
N VAL A 41 -9.82 -4.46 6.49
CA VAL A 41 -9.29 -5.55 5.67
C VAL A 41 -10.34 -6.20 4.77
N MET A 42 -11.62 -6.01 5.08
CA MET A 42 -12.73 -6.54 4.31
C MET A 42 -13.19 -5.61 3.19
N ASP A 43 -12.63 -4.40 3.11
CA ASP A 43 -13.01 -3.42 2.10
C ASP A 43 -12.49 -3.85 0.73
N PRO A 44 -13.33 -3.83 -0.34
CA PRO A 44 -12.88 -4.19 -1.69
C PRO A 44 -11.70 -3.37 -2.19
N TRP A 45 -11.60 -2.10 -1.79
CA TRP A 45 -10.47 -1.25 -2.13
C TRP A 45 -9.17 -1.83 -1.58
N VAL A 46 -9.20 -2.31 -0.33
CA VAL A 46 -8.04 -2.95 0.30
C VAL A 46 -7.63 -4.20 -0.48
N SER A 47 -8.59 -5.03 -0.87
CA SER A 47 -8.31 -6.23 -1.66
C SER A 47 -7.62 -5.89 -2.98
N ALA A 48 -8.07 -4.84 -3.66
CA ALA A 48 -7.46 -4.37 -4.90
C ALA A 48 -6.02 -3.90 -4.67
N GLN A 49 -5.78 -3.13 -3.60
CA GLN A 49 -4.45 -2.64 -3.29
C GLN A 49 -3.50 -3.75 -2.85
N ARG A 50 -4.02 -4.74 -2.15
CA ARG A 50 -3.22 -5.91 -1.76
C ARG A 50 -2.76 -6.71 -2.98
N ARG A 51 -3.59 -6.81 -4.01
CA ARG A 51 -3.18 -7.43 -5.28
C ARG A 51 -2.06 -6.65 -5.93
N ARG A 52 -2.15 -5.33 -5.93
CA ARG A 52 -1.11 -4.47 -6.48
C ARG A 52 0.20 -4.67 -5.71
N LEU A 53 0.11 -4.69 -4.38
CA LEU A 53 1.28 -4.93 -3.53
C LEU A 53 1.91 -6.28 -3.84
N SER A 54 1.11 -7.32 -3.96
CA SER A 54 1.60 -8.66 -4.28
C SER A 54 2.32 -8.66 -5.62
N ALA A 55 1.75 -8.02 -6.65
CA ALA A 55 2.37 -7.93 -7.96
C ALA A 55 3.73 -7.21 -7.89
N VAL A 56 3.82 -6.16 -7.10
CA VAL A 56 5.08 -5.42 -6.92
C VAL A 56 6.13 -6.27 -6.22
N LEU A 57 5.73 -7.03 -5.20
CA LEU A 57 6.67 -7.85 -4.43
C LEU A 57 7.16 -9.08 -5.18
N PHE A 58 6.37 -9.59 -6.11
CA PHE A 58 6.69 -10.82 -6.84
C PHE A 58 7.15 -10.60 -8.29
N THR A 59 7.43 -9.37 -8.67
CA THR A 59 7.99 -9.10 -10.01
C THR A 59 9.54 -9.15 -10.05
#